data_ce9b3828858b6f0fb7c6a130a97c1e34
#
_entry.id   ce9b3828858b6f0fb7c6a130a97c1e34
#
_cell.length_a   1.000
_cell.length_b   1.000
_cell.length_c   1.000
_cell.angle_alpha   90.00
_cell.angle_beta   90.00
_cell.angle_gamma   90.00
#
_symmetry.space_group_name_H-M   'P 1'
#
loop_
_entity.id
_entity.type
_entity.pdbx_description
1 polymer ?
#
loop_
_entity_poly.entity_id
_entity_poly.type
_entity_poly.pdbx_seq_one_letter_code
_entity_poly.pdbx_strand_id
1 'polypeptide(L)'
;MDLKECICCKNEVLENSTNCKFCDFPFLGSDEEKSKHIGRFIVNKRVISESEDSLEKNQYLLYIISAITFLSAIIFINKFEGLYFETILNFFNGLVIFFCGFFLKRKPVVLTIIPLVLILSMYFLNYLIDPNTLFKGIIFKLIITASLVYNIFLIQKSNSFKKNYNLTN
;
A
#
# COMPACT_ATOMS: atom_id res chain seq x y z
N MET A 1 0.54 -41.55 -5.94
CA MET A 1 1.09 -40.45 -6.77
C MET A 1 2.16 -39.78 -5.93
N ASP A 2 3.40 -39.94 -6.32
CA ASP A 2 4.48 -39.38 -5.56
C ASP A 2 4.58 -37.86 -5.86
N LEU A 3 4.62 -37.09 -4.77
CA LEU A 3 4.71 -35.61 -4.84
C LEU A 3 6.14 -35.20 -4.45
N LYS A 4 6.69 -34.23 -5.15
CA LYS A 4 7.95 -33.57 -4.79
C LYS A 4 7.74 -32.09 -4.57
N GLU A 5 8.52 -31.51 -3.68
CA GLU A 5 8.53 -30.07 -3.44
C GLU A 5 9.35 -29.35 -4.50
N CYS A 6 8.81 -28.28 -5.09
CA CYS A 6 9.54 -27.45 -6.03
C CYS A 6 10.64 -26.66 -5.31
N ILE A 7 11.88 -26.76 -5.76
CA ILE A 7 13.04 -26.07 -5.18
C ILE A 7 12.87 -24.55 -5.21
N CYS A 8 12.14 -24.02 -6.21
CA CYS A 8 11.98 -22.59 -6.42
C CYS A 8 10.83 -21.98 -5.59
N CYS A 9 9.59 -22.50 -5.75
CA CYS A 9 8.38 -21.91 -5.14
C CYS A 9 7.85 -22.64 -3.90
N LYS A 10 8.44 -23.78 -3.55
CA LYS A 10 8.07 -24.63 -2.40
C LYS A 10 6.70 -25.29 -2.47
N ASN A 11 6.02 -25.19 -3.62
CA ASN A 11 4.74 -25.88 -3.83
C ASN A 11 4.95 -27.36 -4.20
N GLU A 12 4.00 -28.20 -3.81
CA GLU A 12 3.98 -29.62 -4.17
C GLU A 12 3.61 -29.80 -5.65
N VAL A 13 4.39 -30.60 -6.36
CA VAL A 13 4.22 -30.93 -7.78
C VAL A 13 4.39 -32.43 -7.99
N LEU A 14 3.80 -32.96 -9.06
CA LEU A 14 3.97 -34.35 -9.45
C LEU A 14 5.44 -34.64 -9.77
N GLU A 15 5.97 -35.77 -9.31
CA GLU A 15 7.37 -36.14 -9.49
C GLU A 15 7.81 -36.19 -10.96
N ASN A 16 6.92 -36.63 -11.85
CA ASN A 16 7.17 -36.73 -13.29
C ASN A 16 6.93 -35.47 -14.10
N SER A 17 6.72 -34.32 -13.42
CA SER A 17 6.51 -33.05 -14.13
C SER A 17 7.80 -32.53 -14.77
N THR A 18 7.75 -32.12 -16.04
CA THR A 18 8.87 -31.46 -16.74
C THR A 18 9.13 -30.07 -16.20
N ASN A 19 8.04 -29.34 -15.89
CA ASN A 19 8.05 -27.98 -15.33
C ASN A 19 7.12 -27.89 -14.13
N CYS A 20 7.41 -26.96 -13.23
CA CYS A 20 6.51 -26.64 -12.12
C CYS A 20 5.28 -25.89 -12.63
N LYS A 21 4.06 -26.39 -12.36
CA LYS A 21 2.80 -25.76 -12.76
C LYS A 21 2.53 -24.40 -12.10
N PHE A 22 3.26 -24.05 -11.03
CA PHE A 22 3.06 -22.82 -10.28
C PHE A 22 4.06 -21.72 -10.67
N CYS A 23 5.31 -22.09 -10.92
CA CYS A 23 6.37 -21.12 -11.18
C CYS A 23 7.14 -21.36 -12.48
N ASP A 24 6.74 -22.38 -13.28
CA ASP A 24 7.39 -22.79 -14.52
C ASP A 24 8.87 -23.20 -14.35
N PHE A 25 9.28 -23.57 -13.13
CA PHE A 25 10.64 -24.03 -12.88
C PHE A 25 10.95 -25.30 -13.70
N PRO A 26 12.01 -25.27 -14.56
CA PRO A 26 12.34 -26.39 -15.44
C PRO A 26 13.10 -27.46 -14.66
N PHE A 27 12.44 -28.59 -14.31
CA PHE A 27 13.10 -29.68 -13.60
C PHE A 27 14.15 -30.39 -14.45
N LEU A 28 13.90 -30.50 -15.76
CA LEU A 28 14.79 -31.14 -16.72
C LEU A 28 15.72 -30.17 -17.47
N GLY A 29 15.65 -28.88 -17.16
CA GLY A 29 16.50 -27.86 -17.77
C GLY A 29 17.97 -27.96 -17.35
N SER A 30 18.83 -27.28 -18.08
CA SER A 30 20.25 -27.14 -17.74
C SER A 30 20.43 -26.39 -16.42
N ASP A 31 21.58 -26.56 -15.77
CA ASP A 31 21.87 -25.86 -14.51
C ASP A 31 21.87 -24.33 -14.68
N GLU A 32 22.23 -23.85 -15.87
CA GLU A 32 22.15 -22.43 -16.21
C GLU A 32 20.70 -21.94 -16.28
N GLU A 33 19.79 -22.67 -16.91
CA GLU A 33 18.36 -22.35 -16.99
C GLU A 33 17.72 -22.35 -15.60
N LYS A 34 18.01 -23.36 -14.77
CA LYS A 34 17.54 -23.47 -13.40
C LYS A 34 18.02 -22.25 -12.56
N SER A 35 19.30 -21.92 -12.65
CA SER A 35 19.89 -20.79 -11.92
C SER A 35 19.29 -19.45 -12.35
N LYS A 36 19.11 -19.21 -13.65
CA LYS A 36 18.42 -18.01 -14.16
C LYS A 36 16.98 -17.93 -13.68
N HIS A 37 16.26 -19.04 -13.67
CA HIS A 37 14.88 -19.08 -13.20
C HIS A 37 14.78 -18.76 -11.72
N ILE A 38 15.62 -19.38 -10.87
CA ILE A 38 15.67 -19.08 -9.43
C ILE A 38 16.00 -17.61 -9.20
N GLY A 39 16.99 -17.06 -9.90
CA GLY A 39 17.37 -15.65 -9.80
C GLY A 39 16.19 -14.71 -10.12
N ARG A 40 15.47 -14.95 -11.20
CA ARG A 40 14.27 -14.19 -11.57
C ARG A 40 13.16 -14.29 -10.51
N PHE A 41 12.94 -15.50 -9.99
CA PHE A 41 11.94 -15.71 -8.95
C PHE A 41 12.27 -14.97 -7.66
N ILE A 42 13.54 -14.99 -7.21
CA ILE A 42 13.99 -14.28 -6.01
C ILE A 42 13.81 -12.76 -6.18
N VAL A 43 14.22 -12.23 -7.34
CA VAL A 43 14.05 -10.78 -7.65
C VAL A 43 12.56 -10.39 -7.62
N ASN A 44 11.69 -11.19 -8.22
CA ASN A 44 10.25 -10.93 -8.21
C ASN A 44 9.63 -11.11 -6.81
N LYS A 45 10.11 -12.07 -6.01
CA LYS A 45 9.66 -12.28 -4.62
C LYS A 45 9.99 -11.09 -3.71
N ARG A 46 11.04 -10.35 -4.03
CA ARG A 46 11.43 -9.12 -3.30
C ARG A 46 10.28 -8.10 -3.20
N VAL A 47 9.37 -8.09 -4.17
CA VAL A 47 8.17 -7.23 -4.14
C VAL A 47 7.33 -7.46 -2.88
N ILE A 48 7.33 -8.65 -2.30
CA ILE A 48 6.59 -8.93 -1.05
C ILE A 48 7.21 -8.12 0.09
N SER A 49 8.53 -8.24 0.28
CA SER A 49 9.25 -7.49 1.33
C SER A 49 9.13 -5.97 1.13
N GLU A 50 9.28 -5.50 -0.11
CA GLU A 50 9.11 -4.08 -0.44
C GLU A 50 7.68 -3.58 -0.13
N SER A 51 6.67 -4.42 -0.36
CA SER A 51 5.28 -4.11 -0.03
C SER A 51 5.07 -4.02 1.49
N GLU A 52 5.67 -4.91 2.28
CA GLU A 52 5.57 -4.91 3.74
C GLU A 52 6.25 -3.68 4.35
N ASP A 53 7.47 -3.36 3.91
CA ASP A 53 8.19 -2.15 4.32
C ASP A 53 7.43 -0.86 3.93
N SER A 54 6.83 -0.87 2.74
CA SER A 54 6.04 0.26 2.25
C SER A 54 4.75 0.43 3.07
N LEU A 55 4.10 -0.66 3.50
CA LEU A 55 2.94 -0.62 4.36
C LEU A 55 3.25 0.00 5.73
N GLU A 56 4.38 -0.36 6.32
CA GLU A 56 4.80 0.22 7.59
C GLU A 56 5.05 1.73 7.46
N LYS A 57 5.78 2.16 6.44
CA LYS A 57 5.99 3.58 6.15
C LYS A 57 4.68 4.33 5.89
N ASN A 58 3.74 3.71 5.18
CA ASN A 58 2.42 4.27 4.94
C ASN A 58 1.61 4.41 6.23
N GLN A 59 1.70 3.46 7.15
CA GLN A 59 1.05 3.54 8.45
C GLN A 59 1.54 4.76 9.24
N TYR A 60 2.85 4.99 9.30
CA TYR A 60 3.43 6.19 9.92
C TYR A 60 2.99 7.48 9.21
N LEU A 61 2.96 7.48 7.89
CA LEU A 61 2.49 8.63 7.11
C LEU A 61 1.04 8.99 7.48
N LEU A 62 0.15 8.00 7.57
CA LEU A 62 -1.25 8.21 7.95
C LEU A 62 -1.39 8.77 9.38
N TYR A 63 -0.57 8.30 10.33
CA TYR A 63 -0.55 8.86 11.69
C TYR A 63 -0.07 10.32 11.71
N ILE A 64 0.95 10.66 10.94
CA ILE A 64 1.44 12.04 10.82
C ILE A 64 0.35 12.94 10.23
N ILE A 65 -0.30 12.51 9.14
CA ILE A 65 -1.38 13.27 8.50
C ILE A 65 -2.55 13.46 9.49
N SER A 66 -2.95 12.40 10.19
CA SER A 66 -3.99 12.46 11.21
C SER A 66 -3.65 13.45 12.31
N ALA A 67 -2.43 13.40 12.86
CA ALA A 67 -1.97 14.32 13.90
C ALA A 67 -1.99 15.78 13.43
N ILE A 68 -1.51 16.07 12.23
CA ILE A 68 -1.55 17.41 11.64
C ILE A 68 -3.00 17.89 11.48
N THR A 69 -3.90 17.00 11.03
CA THR A 69 -5.31 17.32 10.84
C THR A 69 -6.00 17.63 12.18
N PHE A 70 -5.71 16.88 13.24
CA PHE A 70 -6.19 17.17 14.59
C PHE A 70 -5.65 18.49 15.14
N LEU A 71 -4.33 18.73 14.99
CA LEU A 71 -3.72 19.98 15.44
C LEU A 71 -4.33 21.19 14.74
N SER A 72 -4.58 21.09 13.44
CA SER A 72 -5.25 22.16 12.69
C SER A 72 -6.64 22.46 13.23
N ALA A 73 -7.44 21.43 13.55
CA ALA A 73 -8.75 21.59 14.14
C ALA A 73 -8.70 22.32 15.50
N ILE A 74 -7.74 21.95 16.38
CA ILE A 74 -7.55 22.59 17.70
C ILE A 74 -7.15 24.06 17.54
N ILE A 75 -6.23 24.38 16.62
CA ILE A 75 -5.80 25.77 16.36
C ILE A 75 -6.97 26.61 15.87
N PHE A 76 -7.85 26.07 15.01
CA PHE A 76 -9.04 26.76 14.53
C PHE A 76 -10.03 27.08 15.66
N ILE A 77 -10.30 26.12 16.56
CA ILE A 77 -11.18 26.34 17.72
C ILE A 77 -10.68 27.51 18.57
N ASN A 78 -9.38 27.54 18.88
CA ASN A 78 -8.79 28.56 19.75
C ASN A 78 -8.75 29.96 19.09
N LYS A 79 -8.69 30.03 17.76
CA LYS A 79 -8.52 31.30 17.04
C LYS A 79 -9.84 32.01 16.75
N PHE A 80 -10.94 31.28 16.61
CA PHE A 80 -12.21 31.81 16.11
C PHE A 80 -13.41 31.68 17.07
N GLU A 81 -13.17 31.35 18.36
CA GLU A 81 -14.19 31.27 19.43
C GLU A 81 -15.49 30.52 19.05
N GLY A 82 -15.38 29.47 18.21
CA GLY A 82 -16.57 28.71 17.82
C GLY A 82 -16.30 27.37 17.14
N LEU A 83 -17.27 26.47 17.29
CA LEU A 83 -17.31 25.22 16.55
C LEU A 83 -17.84 25.48 15.12
N TYR A 84 -16.95 25.77 14.21
CA TYR A 84 -17.32 25.90 12.80
C TYR A 84 -17.41 24.53 12.13
N PHE A 85 -18.28 24.40 11.14
CA PHE A 85 -18.46 23.17 10.35
C PHE A 85 -17.14 22.61 9.82
N GLU A 86 -16.22 23.47 9.38
CA GLU A 86 -14.88 23.06 8.92
C GLU A 86 -14.04 22.39 9.99
N THR A 87 -14.14 22.84 11.25
CA THR A 87 -13.43 22.27 12.38
C THR A 87 -13.92 20.85 12.68
N ILE A 88 -15.25 20.66 12.69
CA ILE A 88 -15.88 19.37 12.90
C ILE A 88 -15.49 18.41 11.77
N LEU A 89 -15.51 18.88 10.52
CA LEU A 89 -15.13 18.10 9.35
C LEU A 89 -13.67 17.65 9.42
N ASN A 90 -12.75 18.56 9.78
CA ASN A 90 -11.33 18.24 9.93
C ASN A 90 -11.10 17.24 11.06
N PHE A 91 -11.77 17.40 12.20
CA PHE A 91 -11.67 16.46 13.31
C PHE A 91 -12.13 15.06 12.89
N PHE A 92 -13.29 14.97 12.23
CA PHE A 92 -13.82 13.69 11.74
C PHE A 92 -12.88 13.04 10.71
N ASN A 93 -12.36 13.80 9.76
CA ASN A 93 -11.40 13.31 8.78
C ASN A 93 -10.12 12.79 9.43
N GLY A 94 -9.57 13.52 10.41
CA GLY A 94 -8.41 13.09 11.18
C GLY A 94 -8.66 11.75 11.88
N LEU A 95 -9.84 11.58 12.46
CA LEU A 95 -10.23 10.35 13.14
C LEU A 95 -10.36 9.17 12.16
N VAL A 96 -10.98 9.36 11.00
CA VAL A 96 -11.09 8.33 9.97
C VAL A 96 -9.70 7.92 9.46
N ILE A 97 -8.81 8.89 9.16
CA ILE A 97 -7.44 8.61 8.71
C ILE A 97 -6.66 7.85 9.78
N PHE A 98 -6.81 8.20 11.06
CA PHE A 98 -6.19 7.50 12.18
C PHE A 98 -6.61 6.03 12.23
N PHE A 99 -7.91 5.76 12.17
CA PHE A 99 -8.42 4.38 12.16
C PHE A 99 -8.00 3.60 10.91
N CYS A 100 -7.93 4.24 9.75
CA CYS A 100 -7.38 3.62 8.55
C CYS A 100 -5.91 3.19 8.76
N GLY A 101 -5.09 4.03 9.38
CA GLY A 101 -3.71 3.69 9.74
C GLY A 101 -3.64 2.55 10.76
N PHE A 102 -4.51 2.56 11.77
CA PHE A 102 -4.53 1.53 12.81
C PHE A 102 -4.90 0.15 12.28
N PHE A 103 -5.88 0.07 11.40
CA PHE A 103 -6.33 -1.19 10.81
C PHE A 103 -5.65 -1.54 9.48
N LEU A 104 -4.67 -0.77 9.02
CA LEU A 104 -4.06 -0.88 7.70
C LEU A 104 -3.62 -2.30 7.35
N LYS A 105 -3.03 -3.03 8.29
CA LYS A 105 -2.54 -4.40 8.08
C LYS A 105 -3.66 -5.42 7.80
N ARG A 106 -4.92 -5.14 8.16
CA ARG A 106 -6.05 -6.08 7.94
C ARG A 106 -6.54 -6.08 6.49
N LYS A 107 -6.69 -4.89 5.89
CA LYS A 107 -7.17 -4.69 4.51
C LYS A 107 -6.38 -3.57 3.83
N PRO A 108 -5.11 -3.81 3.47
CA PRO A 108 -4.17 -2.75 3.14
C PRO A 108 -4.60 -1.93 1.93
N VAL A 109 -5.17 -2.53 0.88
CA VAL A 109 -5.61 -1.80 -0.33
C VAL A 109 -6.75 -0.83 0.00
N VAL A 110 -7.81 -1.34 0.64
CA VAL A 110 -9.01 -0.53 0.94
C VAL A 110 -8.68 0.60 1.91
N LEU A 111 -7.92 0.28 2.98
CA LEU A 111 -7.56 1.24 4.02
C LEU A 111 -6.48 2.24 3.59
N THR A 112 -5.86 2.07 2.43
CA THR A 112 -5.03 3.11 1.78
C THR A 112 -5.87 3.96 0.82
N ILE A 113 -6.87 3.38 0.14
CA ILE A 113 -7.73 4.12 -0.80
C ILE A 113 -8.62 5.13 -0.05
N ILE A 114 -9.18 4.77 1.10
CA ILE A 114 -10.07 5.66 1.87
C ILE A 114 -9.38 6.99 2.22
N PRO A 115 -8.20 7.01 2.89
CA PRO A 115 -7.48 8.25 3.15
C PRO A 115 -7.11 9.03 1.89
N LEU A 116 -6.72 8.34 0.81
CA LEU A 116 -6.40 8.98 -0.47
C LEU A 116 -7.60 9.76 -1.01
N VAL A 117 -8.79 9.15 -1.04
CA VAL A 117 -10.02 9.79 -1.51
C VAL A 117 -10.40 10.96 -0.60
N LEU A 118 -10.31 10.81 0.73
CA LEU A 118 -10.60 11.88 1.68
C LEU A 118 -9.66 13.08 1.50
N ILE A 119 -8.35 12.84 1.38
CA ILE A 119 -7.36 13.89 1.18
C ILE A 119 -7.59 14.63 -0.15
N LEU A 120 -7.86 13.90 -1.23
CA LEU A 120 -8.18 14.52 -2.53
C LEU A 120 -9.47 15.33 -2.48
N SER A 121 -10.50 14.83 -1.79
CA SER A 121 -11.76 15.56 -1.59
C SER A 121 -11.55 16.86 -0.82
N MET A 122 -10.72 16.85 0.22
CA MET A 122 -10.36 18.05 0.99
C MET A 122 -9.58 19.05 0.13
N TYR A 123 -8.65 18.58 -0.71
CA TYR A 123 -7.94 19.47 -1.64
C TYR A 123 -8.88 20.11 -2.65
N PHE A 124 -9.84 19.34 -3.15
CA PHE A 124 -10.85 19.82 -4.09
C PHE A 124 -11.80 20.85 -3.44
N LEU A 125 -12.30 20.59 -2.23
CA LEU A 125 -13.13 21.52 -1.49
C LEU A 125 -12.40 22.83 -1.19
N ASN A 126 -11.16 22.76 -0.73
CA ASN A 126 -10.33 23.94 -0.49
C ASN A 126 -10.10 24.76 -1.76
N TYR A 127 -9.92 24.10 -2.91
CA TYR A 127 -9.78 24.76 -4.21
C TYR A 127 -11.07 25.51 -4.61
N LEU A 128 -12.25 24.95 -4.34
CA LEU A 128 -13.53 25.61 -4.64
C LEU A 128 -13.74 26.87 -3.79
N ILE A 129 -13.23 26.89 -2.56
CA ILE A 129 -13.36 28.05 -1.65
C ILE A 129 -12.33 29.13 -2.00
N ASP A 130 -11.07 28.76 -2.18
CA ASP A 130 -9.98 29.67 -2.57
C ASP A 130 -9.03 28.96 -3.55
N PRO A 131 -9.09 29.29 -4.85
CA PRO A 131 -8.23 28.66 -5.87
C PRO A 131 -6.73 28.77 -5.59
N ASN A 132 -6.28 29.78 -4.84
CA ASN A 132 -4.87 29.96 -4.48
C ASN A 132 -4.39 28.87 -3.51
N THR A 133 -5.30 28.21 -2.81
CA THR A 133 -4.96 27.08 -1.91
C THR A 133 -4.37 25.90 -2.65
N LEU A 134 -4.63 25.76 -3.95
CA LEU A 134 -4.02 24.70 -4.77
C LEU A 134 -2.50 24.78 -4.75
N PHE A 135 -1.97 26.00 -4.91
CA PHE A 135 -0.52 26.26 -4.98
C PHE A 135 0.15 26.24 -3.60
N LYS A 136 -0.61 26.54 -2.52
CA LYS A 136 -0.10 26.51 -1.16
C LYS A 136 0.24 25.07 -0.76
N GLY A 137 1.53 24.79 -0.57
CA GLY A 137 2.01 23.46 -0.15
C GLY A 137 1.87 22.37 -1.24
N ILE A 138 1.84 22.73 -2.52
CA ILE A 138 1.64 21.79 -3.64
C ILE A 138 2.65 20.63 -3.61
N ILE A 139 3.90 20.89 -3.24
CA ILE A 139 4.94 19.87 -3.17
C ILE A 139 4.56 18.79 -2.13
N PHE A 140 4.12 19.20 -0.94
CA PHE A 140 3.67 18.25 0.09
C PHE A 140 2.44 17.46 -0.34
N LYS A 141 1.46 18.12 -0.99
CA LYS A 141 0.27 17.46 -1.54
C LYS A 141 0.64 16.39 -2.57
N LEU A 142 1.58 16.69 -3.46
CA LEU A 142 2.06 15.76 -4.48
C LEU A 142 2.82 14.58 -3.83
N ILE A 143 3.70 14.83 -2.87
CA ILE A 143 4.45 13.78 -2.18
C ILE A 143 3.50 12.82 -1.46
N ILE A 144 2.53 13.33 -0.70
CA ILE A 144 1.55 12.51 0.02
C ILE A 144 0.74 11.68 -0.96
N THR A 145 0.18 12.29 -1.99
CA THR A 145 -0.65 11.60 -2.99
C THR A 145 0.15 10.54 -3.73
N ALA A 146 1.35 10.88 -4.21
CA ALA A 146 2.24 9.94 -4.88
C ALA A 146 2.64 8.76 -3.99
N SER A 147 2.94 9.02 -2.71
CA SER A 147 3.27 7.98 -1.74
C SER A 147 2.12 6.99 -1.53
N LEU A 148 0.88 7.48 -1.36
CA LEU A 148 -0.30 6.63 -1.19
C LEU A 148 -0.61 5.81 -2.45
N VAL A 149 -0.53 6.42 -3.63
CA VAL A 149 -0.71 5.72 -4.92
C VAL A 149 0.34 4.65 -5.13
N TYR A 150 1.61 4.96 -4.85
CA TYR A 150 2.71 3.99 -4.95
C TYR A 150 2.52 2.80 -4.02
N ASN A 151 2.05 3.04 -2.78
CA ASN A 151 1.69 1.97 -1.84
C ASN A 151 0.61 1.04 -2.40
N ILE A 152 -0.48 1.59 -2.95
CA ILE A 152 -1.55 0.79 -3.55
C ILE A 152 -0.98 -0.10 -4.66
N PHE A 153 -0.14 0.46 -5.53
CA PHE A 153 0.50 -0.28 -6.61
C PHE A 153 1.37 -1.43 -6.10
N LEU A 154 2.22 -1.20 -5.09
CA LEU A 154 3.07 -2.24 -4.50
C LEU A 154 2.26 -3.36 -3.86
N ILE A 155 1.20 -3.01 -3.11
CA ILE A 155 0.33 -3.99 -2.46
C ILE A 155 -0.37 -4.86 -3.51
N GLN A 156 -0.90 -4.25 -4.58
CA GLN A 156 -1.56 -5.00 -5.66
C GLN A 156 -0.59 -5.95 -6.36
N LYS A 157 0.63 -5.47 -6.65
CA LYS A 157 1.69 -6.28 -7.27
C LYS A 157 2.11 -7.44 -6.37
N SER A 158 2.27 -7.20 -5.07
CA SER A 158 2.57 -8.23 -4.07
C SER A 158 1.46 -9.29 -3.98
N ASN A 159 0.19 -8.85 -3.91
CA ASN A 159 -0.95 -9.75 -3.85
C ASN A 159 -1.09 -10.59 -5.13
N SER A 160 -0.87 -9.99 -6.30
CA SER A 160 -0.86 -10.69 -7.58
C SER A 160 0.25 -11.75 -7.62
N PHE A 161 1.44 -11.40 -7.15
CA PHE A 161 2.55 -12.36 -7.07
C PHE A 161 2.23 -13.51 -6.11
N LYS A 162 1.76 -13.24 -4.90
CA LYS A 162 1.34 -14.26 -3.93
C LYS A 162 0.30 -15.21 -4.54
N LYS A 163 -0.70 -14.66 -5.22
CA LYS A 163 -1.75 -15.44 -5.89
C LYS A 163 -1.22 -16.32 -7.01
N ASN A 164 -0.38 -15.77 -7.89
CA ASN A 164 0.15 -16.49 -9.05
C ASN A 164 1.04 -17.67 -8.65
N TYR A 165 1.77 -17.56 -7.55
CA TYR A 165 2.69 -18.58 -7.07
C TYR A 165 2.14 -19.41 -5.89
N ASN A 166 0.85 -19.25 -5.58
CA ASN A 166 0.18 -19.96 -4.48
C ASN A 166 0.95 -19.85 -3.14
N LEU A 167 1.57 -18.68 -2.90
CA LEU A 167 2.29 -18.39 -1.68
C LEU A 167 1.28 -17.89 -0.64
N THR A 168 0.47 -18.80 -0.11
CA THR A 168 -0.39 -18.49 1.04
C THR A 168 0.45 -18.54 2.31
N ASN A 169 0.34 -17.48 3.12
CA ASN A 169 0.82 -17.52 4.50
C ASN A 169 -0.04 -18.45 5.31
#